data_9d5dea79d8b3387ed5625928f59f2a26
#
_entry.id   9d5dea79d8b3387ed5625928f59f2a26
#
_cell.length_a   1.000
_cell.length_b   1.000
_cell.length_c   1.000
_cell.angle_alpha   90.00
_cell.angle_beta   90.00
_cell.angle_gamma   90.00
#
_symmetry.space_group_name_H-M   'P 1'
#
loop_
_entity.id
_entity.type
_entity.pdbx_description
1 polymer ?
#
loop_
_entity_poly.entity_id
_entity_poly.type
_entity_poly.pdbx_seq_one_letter_code
_entity_poly.pdbx_strand_id
1 'polypeptide(L)'
;MPYGYITKLSDKLTREHVRYNNRYGTAIAADIYYVKDIDKNAKYPALIVGASYGGTKEQGPCVYANELAQRGFVVLTFDQVHMGESGGEPRRVSSPDLFAESFSAAVDYLGVKVPFVDREKIGVIGICGSGGFALSAASVDTRIKTIATASMYNITDIRGMQNLSKKQIDEMKDKLTRQRWADFENGQPQYIPFFPETHIQV
;
A
#
# COMPACT_ATOMS: atom_id res chain seq x y z
N MET A 1 8.10 12.79 14.59
CA MET A 1 6.67 13.01 14.32
C MET A 1 5.91 12.13 15.26
N PRO A 2 4.78 12.54 15.82
CA PRO A 2 3.96 11.61 16.57
C PRO A 2 3.49 10.50 15.63
N TYR A 3 3.83 9.27 15.95
CA TYR A 3 3.24 8.10 15.30
C TYR A 3 1.76 8.08 15.71
N GLY A 4 0.87 8.10 14.75
CA GLY A 4 -0.56 8.04 15.03
C GLY A 4 -1.42 8.40 13.83
N TYR A 5 -2.70 8.16 14.00
CA TYR A 5 -3.70 8.42 12.99
C TYR A 5 -3.88 9.93 12.79
N ILE A 6 -3.86 10.36 11.52
CA ILE A 6 -4.03 11.77 11.17
C ILE A 6 -5.47 12.25 11.25
N THR A 7 -6.44 11.34 11.44
CA THR A 7 -7.85 11.67 11.65
C THR A 7 -8.41 10.94 12.87
N LYS A 8 -9.32 11.60 13.59
CA LYS A 8 -10.06 10.99 14.69
C LYS A 8 -11.01 9.93 14.14
N LEU A 9 -11.04 8.74 14.77
CA LEU A 9 -12.03 7.73 14.46
C LEU A 9 -13.43 8.24 14.77
N SER A 10 -14.37 8.09 13.84
CA SER A 10 -15.78 8.41 14.06
C SER A 10 -16.35 7.55 15.20
N ASP A 11 -17.16 8.15 16.06
CA ASP A 11 -17.78 7.45 17.18
C ASP A 11 -18.76 6.34 16.73
N LYS A 12 -19.12 6.32 15.44
CA LYS A 12 -19.96 5.27 14.82
C LYS A 12 -19.18 4.04 14.37
N LEU A 13 -17.85 4.11 14.36
CA LEU A 13 -17.01 3.07 13.78
C LEU A 13 -16.25 2.25 14.84
N THR A 14 -16.01 1.00 14.48
CA THR A 14 -14.99 0.14 15.07
C THR A 14 -13.77 0.15 14.16
N ARG A 15 -12.59 0.18 14.75
CA ARG A 15 -11.31 -0.06 14.09
C ARG A 15 -10.60 -1.18 14.84
N GLU A 16 -10.25 -2.25 14.14
CA GLU A 16 -9.52 -3.38 14.67
C GLU A 16 -8.14 -3.46 14.00
N HIS A 17 -7.09 -3.52 14.81
CA HIS A 17 -5.75 -3.78 14.31
C HIS A 17 -5.56 -5.28 14.09
N VAL A 18 -5.08 -5.66 12.90
CA VAL A 18 -4.94 -7.06 12.49
C VAL A 18 -3.58 -7.32 11.84
N ARG A 19 -3.15 -8.57 11.88
CA ARG A 19 -1.94 -9.04 11.18
C ARG A 19 -2.26 -10.31 10.40
N TYR A 20 -1.71 -10.40 9.20
CA TYR A 20 -1.80 -11.59 8.34
C TYR A 20 -0.53 -11.71 7.51
N ASN A 21 -0.29 -12.86 6.93
CA ASN A 21 0.86 -13.06 6.07
C ASN A 21 0.45 -12.96 4.59
N ASN A 22 1.33 -12.39 3.77
CA ASN A 22 1.24 -12.52 2.33
C ASN A 22 1.68 -13.93 1.90
N ARG A 23 1.59 -14.25 0.58
CA ARG A 23 1.98 -15.56 0.06
C ARG A 23 3.45 -15.92 0.28
N TYR A 24 4.31 -14.93 0.55
CA TYR A 24 5.73 -15.14 0.81
C TYR A 24 6.05 -15.28 2.31
N GLY A 25 5.04 -15.32 3.16
CA GLY A 25 5.19 -15.46 4.60
C GLY A 25 5.55 -14.16 5.33
N THR A 26 5.59 -13.01 4.63
CA THR A 26 5.85 -11.72 5.26
C THR A 26 4.60 -11.19 5.94
N ALA A 27 4.72 -10.82 7.23
CA ALA A 27 3.61 -10.28 8.00
C ALA A 27 3.20 -8.89 7.50
N ILE A 28 1.90 -8.69 7.28
CA ILE A 28 1.27 -7.41 6.93
C ILE A 28 0.51 -6.91 8.16
N ALA A 29 0.77 -5.67 8.56
CA ALA A 29 0.01 -4.95 9.56
C ALA A 29 -1.09 -4.14 8.89
N ALA A 30 -2.31 -4.25 9.39
CA ALA A 30 -3.48 -3.63 8.80
C ALA A 30 -4.51 -3.21 9.85
N ASP A 31 -5.42 -2.34 9.46
CA ASP A 31 -6.58 -1.98 10.26
C ASP A 31 -7.87 -2.24 9.46
N ILE A 32 -8.87 -2.81 10.11
CA ILE A 32 -10.21 -2.98 9.55
C ILE A 32 -11.16 -1.99 10.21
N TYR A 33 -11.94 -1.31 9.36
CA TYR A 33 -12.94 -0.33 9.79
C TYR A 33 -14.34 -0.78 9.34
N TYR A 34 -15.31 -0.68 10.23
CA TYR A 34 -16.72 -0.96 9.96
C TYR A 34 -17.61 -0.27 10.98
N VAL A 35 -18.93 -0.15 10.72
CA VAL A 35 -19.87 0.43 11.68
C VAL A 35 -20.01 -0.44 12.93
N LYS A 36 -20.14 0.17 14.12
CA LYS A 36 -20.19 -0.55 15.41
C LYS A 36 -21.31 -1.61 15.46
N ASP A 37 -22.46 -1.27 14.89
CA ASP A 37 -23.67 -2.11 14.95
C ASP A 37 -23.82 -2.97 13.68
N ILE A 38 -22.71 -3.36 13.05
CA ILE A 38 -22.74 -4.20 11.85
C ILE A 38 -23.36 -5.57 12.15
N ASP A 39 -24.32 -5.99 11.35
CA ASP A 39 -24.88 -7.35 11.43
C ASP A 39 -23.87 -8.34 10.84
N LYS A 40 -23.14 -9.06 11.69
CA LYS A 40 -22.12 -10.03 11.26
C LYS A 40 -22.70 -11.25 10.51
N ASN A 41 -24.02 -11.43 10.45
CA ASN A 41 -24.68 -12.47 9.63
C ASN A 41 -25.01 -11.98 8.21
N ALA A 42 -25.01 -10.67 7.97
CA ALA A 42 -25.16 -10.10 6.64
C ALA A 42 -23.84 -10.05 5.88
N LYS A 43 -23.89 -9.72 4.58
CA LYS A 43 -22.71 -9.58 3.72
C LYS A 43 -22.57 -8.14 3.23
N TYR A 44 -21.36 -7.61 3.35
CA TYR A 44 -21.04 -6.22 3.02
C TYR A 44 -19.95 -6.13 1.95
N PRO A 45 -20.04 -5.14 1.06
CA PRO A 45 -18.93 -4.84 0.15
C PRO A 45 -17.72 -4.36 0.95
N ALA A 46 -16.53 -4.69 0.44
CA ALA A 46 -15.30 -4.29 1.10
C ALA A 46 -14.38 -3.48 0.18
N LEU A 47 -13.59 -2.61 0.78
CA LEU A 47 -12.60 -1.78 0.11
C LEU A 47 -11.24 -1.93 0.80
N ILE A 48 -10.19 -2.06 0.01
CA ILE A 48 -8.80 -2.07 0.46
C ILE A 48 -8.16 -0.76 0.05
N VAL A 49 -7.58 -0.02 0.99
CA VAL A 49 -6.99 1.28 0.71
C VAL A 49 -5.48 1.24 0.95
N GLY A 50 -4.71 1.42 -0.12
CA GLY A 50 -3.26 1.51 -0.09
C GLY A 50 -2.76 2.95 0.07
N ALA A 51 -1.72 3.13 0.90
CA ALA A 51 -1.11 4.42 1.19
C ALA A 51 -0.33 5.00 -0.01
N SER A 52 -0.05 6.29 0.02
CA SER A 52 0.95 6.90 -0.87
C SER A 52 2.31 6.24 -0.67
N TYR A 53 3.18 6.35 -1.67
CA TYR A 53 4.52 5.76 -1.60
C TYR A 53 5.27 6.25 -0.34
N GLY A 54 5.74 5.30 0.46
CA GLY A 54 6.39 5.58 1.75
C GLY A 54 5.45 5.95 2.90
N GLY A 55 4.14 6.03 2.64
CA GLY A 55 3.12 6.29 3.67
C GLY A 55 2.69 5.02 4.41
N THR A 56 1.93 5.23 5.49
CA THR A 56 1.40 4.17 6.35
C THR A 56 -0.13 4.18 6.44
N LYS A 57 -0.71 3.11 6.98
CA LYS A 57 -2.15 2.94 7.18
C LYS A 57 -2.80 4.03 8.01
N GLU A 58 -2.04 4.66 8.93
CA GLU A 58 -2.51 5.73 9.81
C GLU A 58 -2.63 7.10 9.13
N GLN A 59 -2.07 7.23 7.92
CA GLN A 59 -2.04 8.49 7.17
C GLN A 59 -3.24 8.59 6.21
N GLY A 60 -3.02 8.90 4.93
CA GLY A 60 -4.09 9.02 3.94
C GLY A 60 -5.15 7.91 3.99
N PRO A 61 -4.77 6.60 4.07
CA PRO A 61 -5.74 5.52 4.11
C PRO A 61 -6.74 5.60 5.26
N CYS A 62 -6.32 6.03 6.46
CA CYS A 62 -7.26 6.10 7.59
C CYS A 62 -8.37 7.14 7.39
N VAL A 63 -8.11 8.21 6.63
CA VAL A 63 -9.14 9.21 6.27
C VAL A 63 -10.19 8.58 5.37
N TYR A 64 -9.76 7.89 4.30
CA TYR A 64 -10.65 7.16 3.40
C TYR A 64 -11.45 6.11 4.15
N ALA A 65 -10.79 5.33 5.02
CA ALA A 65 -11.44 4.27 5.77
C ALA A 65 -12.52 4.83 6.72
N ASN A 66 -12.20 5.92 7.43
CA ASN A 66 -13.14 6.58 8.32
C ASN A 66 -14.41 7.08 7.60
N GLU A 67 -14.26 7.58 6.38
CA GLU A 67 -15.38 8.09 5.57
C GLU A 67 -16.18 6.97 4.90
N LEU A 68 -15.50 5.98 4.33
CA LEU A 68 -16.15 4.93 3.56
C LEU A 68 -16.85 3.90 4.45
N ALA A 69 -16.29 3.61 5.62
CA ALA A 69 -16.92 2.70 6.57
C ALA A 69 -18.26 3.26 7.08
N GLN A 70 -18.41 4.57 7.25
CA GLN A 70 -19.68 5.21 7.59
C GLN A 70 -20.73 5.09 6.47
N ARG A 71 -20.32 4.75 5.25
CA ARG A 71 -21.19 4.53 4.09
C ARG A 71 -21.54 3.05 3.88
N GLY A 72 -21.21 2.18 4.84
CA GLY A 72 -21.59 0.76 4.83
C GLY A 72 -20.58 -0.17 4.19
N PHE A 73 -19.37 0.30 3.89
CA PHE A 73 -18.26 -0.58 3.47
C PHE A 73 -17.52 -1.16 4.68
N VAL A 74 -17.00 -2.37 4.53
CA VAL A 74 -15.91 -2.85 5.36
C VAL A 74 -14.62 -2.38 4.71
N VAL A 75 -13.79 -1.62 5.43
CA VAL A 75 -12.59 -1.03 4.83
C VAL A 75 -11.35 -1.55 5.52
N LEU A 76 -10.38 -2.03 4.74
CA LEU A 76 -9.08 -2.45 5.22
C LEU A 76 -8.01 -1.47 4.73
N THR A 77 -7.20 -0.96 5.65
CA THR A 77 -5.97 -0.21 5.36
C THR A 77 -4.77 -1.03 5.80
N PHE A 78 -3.64 -0.91 5.13
CA PHE A 78 -2.46 -1.71 5.47
C PHE A 78 -1.16 -0.95 5.23
N ASP A 79 -0.11 -1.40 5.91
CA ASP A 79 1.25 -0.99 5.61
C ASP A 79 1.84 -1.93 4.55
N GLN A 80 2.50 -1.37 3.55
CA GLN A 80 3.23 -2.16 2.57
C GLN A 80 4.35 -2.97 3.25
N VAL A 81 4.71 -4.12 2.68
CA VAL A 81 5.90 -4.86 3.12
C VAL A 81 7.11 -3.93 3.20
N HIS A 82 8.02 -4.17 4.10
CA HIS A 82 9.18 -3.33 4.41
C HIS A 82 8.87 -1.93 5.00
N MET A 83 7.58 -1.56 5.15
CA MET A 83 7.14 -0.24 5.62
C MET A 83 6.33 -0.35 6.91
N GLY A 84 6.20 0.76 7.64
CA GLY A 84 5.37 0.87 8.84
C GLY A 84 5.59 -0.27 9.83
N GLU A 85 4.50 -0.90 10.25
CA GLU A 85 4.49 -2.06 11.16
C GLU A 85 4.50 -3.41 10.44
N SER A 86 4.41 -3.43 9.10
CA SER A 86 4.56 -4.65 8.31
C SER A 86 5.98 -5.17 8.36
N GLY A 87 6.12 -6.48 8.20
CA GLY A 87 7.42 -7.16 8.15
C GLY A 87 8.19 -6.91 6.86
N GLY A 88 9.30 -7.59 6.74
CA GLY A 88 10.22 -7.52 5.62
C GLY A 88 11.52 -6.79 5.97
N GLU A 89 12.64 -7.44 5.67
CA GLU A 89 13.98 -6.89 5.78
C GLU A 89 14.68 -6.94 4.41
N PRO A 90 15.54 -5.96 4.14
CA PRO A 90 15.80 -4.73 4.90
C PRO A 90 14.60 -3.78 4.88
N ARG A 91 14.54 -2.89 5.88
CA ARG A 91 13.42 -1.91 5.99
C ARG A 91 13.54 -0.83 4.91
N ARG A 92 12.38 -0.24 4.55
CA ARG A 92 12.26 0.89 3.60
C ARG A 92 12.77 0.56 2.19
N VAL A 93 12.60 -0.69 1.79
CA VAL A 93 12.87 -1.16 0.43
C VAL A 93 11.58 -1.13 -0.38
N SER A 94 11.69 -0.72 -1.64
CA SER A 94 10.59 -0.77 -2.60
C SER A 94 10.71 -2.01 -3.48
N SER A 95 9.61 -2.73 -3.60
CA SER A 95 9.44 -3.79 -4.59
C SER A 95 8.04 -3.70 -5.16
N PRO A 96 7.87 -3.27 -6.43
CA PRO A 96 6.56 -3.17 -7.06
C PRO A 96 5.77 -4.47 -7.00
N ASP A 97 6.44 -5.61 -7.21
CA ASP A 97 5.80 -6.93 -7.18
C ASP A 97 5.28 -7.29 -5.79
N LEU A 98 6.09 -7.06 -4.74
CA LEU A 98 5.69 -7.30 -3.36
C LEU A 98 4.61 -6.32 -2.90
N PHE A 99 4.62 -5.10 -3.45
CA PHE A 99 3.60 -4.10 -3.14
C PHE A 99 2.27 -4.42 -3.81
N ALA A 100 2.28 -4.93 -5.05
CA ALA A 100 1.08 -5.45 -5.70
C ALA A 100 0.54 -6.68 -4.95
N GLU A 101 1.42 -7.61 -4.54
CA GLU A 101 1.05 -8.78 -3.74
C GLU A 101 0.38 -8.40 -2.41
N SER A 102 0.78 -7.31 -1.78
CA SER A 102 0.16 -6.85 -0.52
C SER A 102 -1.34 -6.54 -0.67
N PHE A 103 -1.78 -6.10 -1.86
CA PHE A 103 -3.21 -5.95 -2.17
C PHE A 103 -3.92 -7.29 -2.27
N SER A 104 -3.34 -8.27 -2.98
CA SER A 104 -3.91 -9.62 -3.09
C SER A 104 -3.97 -10.33 -1.74
N ALA A 105 -2.96 -10.17 -0.90
CA ALA A 105 -2.96 -10.69 0.47
C ALA A 105 -4.07 -10.06 1.34
N ALA A 106 -4.39 -8.78 1.13
CA ALA A 106 -5.52 -8.12 1.79
C ALA A 106 -6.87 -8.69 1.31
N VAL A 107 -7.00 -9.04 0.02
CA VAL A 107 -8.17 -9.75 -0.52
C VAL A 107 -8.31 -11.13 0.12
N ASP A 108 -7.21 -11.89 0.26
CA ASP A 108 -7.20 -13.18 0.96
C ASP A 108 -7.73 -13.03 2.38
N TYR A 109 -7.18 -12.08 3.13
CA TYR A 109 -7.56 -11.84 4.51
C TYR A 109 -9.04 -11.48 4.63
N LEU A 110 -9.53 -10.51 3.89
CA LEU A 110 -10.93 -10.09 3.91
C LEU A 110 -11.87 -11.24 3.54
N GLY A 111 -11.55 -11.97 2.47
CA GLY A 111 -12.40 -13.04 1.98
C GLY A 111 -12.44 -14.28 2.88
N VAL A 112 -11.39 -14.54 3.67
CA VAL A 112 -11.27 -15.76 4.48
C VAL A 112 -11.50 -15.50 5.96
N LYS A 113 -11.01 -14.38 6.50
CA LYS A 113 -11.00 -14.12 7.94
C LYS A 113 -12.11 -13.17 8.40
N VAL A 114 -12.75 -12.45 7.48
CA VAL A 114 -13.83 -11.52 7.80
C VAL A 114 -15.16 -12.06 7.26
N PRO A 115 -15.91 -12.85 8.05
CA PRO A 115 -17.03 -13.64 7.56
C PRO A 115 -18.21 -12.80 7.03
N PHE A 116 -18.31 -11.55 7.42
CA PHE A 116 -19.35 -10.60 6.95
C PHE A 116 -18.93 -9.82 5.69
N VAL A 117 -17.79 -10.11 5.08
CA VAL A 117 -17.42 -9.56 3.76
C VAL A 117 -18.03 -10.38 2.64
N ASP A 118 -18.59 -9.69 1.64
CA ASP A 118 -19.01 -10.28 0.37
C ASP A 118 -17.79 -10.42 -0.56
N ARG A 119 -17.34 -11.66 -0.78
CA ARG A 119 -16.18 -11.96 -1.63
C ARG A 119 -16.34 -11.50 -3.08
N GLU A 120 -17.59 -11.37 -3.54
CA GLU A 120 -17.89 -10.91 -4.89
C GLU A 120 -17.97 -9.37 -5.01
N LYS A 121 -17.71 -8.66 -3.91
CA LYS A 121 -17.78 -7.20 -3.85
C LYS A 121 -16.57 -6.59 -3.14
N ILE A 122 -15.36 -7.02 -3.51
CA ILE A 122 -14.11 -6.46 -3.00
C ILE A 122 -13.52 -5.52 -4.05
N GLY A 123 -13.30 -4.27 -3.65
CA GLY A 123 -12.64 -3.25 -4.45
C GLY A 123 -11.36 -2.74 -3.81
N VAL A 124 -10.54 -2.02 -4.59
CA VAL A 124 -9.30 -1.42 -4.11
C VAL A 124 -9.24 0.07 -4.42
N ILE A 125 -8.61 0.83 -3.54
CA ILE A 125 -8.31 2.25 -3.73
C ILE A 125 -6.81 2.43 -3.55
N GLY A 126 -6.13 2.92 -4.59
CA GLY A 126 -4.71 3.24 -4.55
C GLY A 126 -4.47 4.74 -4.49
N ILE A 127 -3.84 5.22 -3.42
CA ILE A 127 -3.49 6.63 -3.26
C ILE A 127 -2.07 6.84 -3.79
N CYS A 128 -1.86 7.80 -4.68
CA CYS A 128 -0.56 8.18 -5.22
C CYS A 128 0.18 6.96 -5.82
N GLY A 129 1.35 6.58 -5.30
CA GLY A 129 2.12 5.42 -5.75
C GLY A 129 1.36 4.09 -5.65
N SER A 130 0.51 3.92 -4.64
CA SER A 130 -0.32 2.72 -4.51
C SER A 130 -1.34 2.56 -5.64
N GLY A 131 -1.65 3.62 -6.39
CA GLY A 131 -2.50 3.50 -7.58
C GLY A 131 -1.91 2.54 -8.62
N GLY A 132 -0.61 2.64 -8.90
CA GLY A 132 0.10 1.74 -9.81
C GLY A 132 0.16 0.30 -9.29
N PHE A 133 0.42 0.10 -7.99
CA PHE A 133 0.47 -1.23 -7.39
C PHE A 133 -0.91 -1.89 -7.34
N ALA A 134 -1.95 -1.12 -7.03
CA ALA A 134 -3.34 -1.58 -7.06
C ALA A 134 -3.77 -1.99 -8.48
N LEU A 135 -3.39 -1.23 -9.52
CA LEU A 135 -3.63 -1.59 -10.92
C LEU A 135 -2.91 -2.88 -11.30
N SER A 136 -1.65 -3.03 -10.88
CA SER A 136 -0.88 -4.26 -11.13
C SER A 136 -1.54 -5.47 -10.47
N ALA A 137 -2.01 -5.35 -9.23
CA ALA A 137 -2.74 -6.40 -8.55
C ALA A 137 -4.06 -6.73 -9.28
N ALA A 138 -4.87 -5.72 -9.59
CA ALA A 138 -6.17 -5.90 -10.24
C ALA A 138 -6.07 -6.48 -11.67
N SER A 139 -4.92 -6.28 -12.34
CA SER A 139 -4.71 -6.85 -13.69
C SER A 139 -4.59 -8.37 -13.70
N VAL A 140 -4.25 -8.98 -12.57
CA VAL A 140 -4.02 -10.44 -12.46
C VAL A 140 -4.92 -11.12 -11.42
N ASP A 141 -5.49 -10.37 -10.48
CA ASP A 141 -6.35 -10.90 -9.43
C ASP A 141 -7.83 -10.58 -9.70
N THR A 142 -8.55 -11.50 -10.30
CA THR A 142 -9.96 -11.35 -10.69
C THR A 142 -10.92 -11.24 -9.51
N ARG A 143 -10.48 -11.45 -8.29
CA ARG A 143 -11.24 -11.22 -7.05
C ARG A 143 -11.39 -9.75 -6.73
N ILE A 144 -10.52 -8.90 -7.28
CA ILE A 144 -10.65 -7.44 -7.23
C ILE A 144 -11.67 -7.02 -8.28
N LYS A 145 -12.86 -6.60 -7.85
CA LYS A 145 -13.98 -6.31 -8.76
C LYS A 145 -14.02 -4.87 -9.27
N THR A 146 -13.39 -3.96 -8.55
CA THR A 146 -13.32 -2.55 -8.92
C THR A 146 -12.05 -1.92 -8.38
N ILE A 147 -11.60 -0.88 -9.06
CA ILE A 147 -10.44 -0.10 -8.67
C ILE A 147 -10.74 1.38 -8.80
N ALA A 148 -10.29 2.14 -7.82
CA ALA A 148 -10.20 3.60 -7.90
C ALA A 148 -8.79 4.05 -7.58
N THR A 149 -8.36 5.15 -8.19
CA THR A 149 -7.07 5.77 -7.90
C THR A 149 -7.25 7.23 -7.53
N ALA A 150 -6.48 7.70 -6.56
CA ALA A 150 -6.47 9.09 -6.14
C ALA A 150 -5.07 9.67 -6.34
N SER A 151 -4.95 10.73 -7.14
CA SER A 151 -3.66 11.41 -7.43
C SER A 151 -2.57 10.44 -7.89
N MET A 152 -2.94 9.41 -8.66
CA MET A 152 -2.00 8.43 -9.19
C MET A 152 -1.06 9.07 -10.21
N TYR A 153 0.19 8.65 -10.20
CA TYR A 153 1.14 8.94 -11.27
C TYR A 153 1.83 7.65 -11.74
N ASN A 154 2.31 7.67 -12.98
CA ASN A 154 3.00 6.53 -13.55
C ASN A 154 4.45 6.48 -13.07
N ILE A 155 4.71 5.67 -12.03
CA ILE A 155 6.06 5.47 -11.47
C ILE A 155 7.06 4.94 -12.52
N THR A 156 6.58 4.23 -13.55
CA THR A 156 7.45 3.68 -14.59
C THR A 156 7.84 4.71 -15.65
N ASP A 157 7.15 5.83 -15.73
CA ASP A 157 7.48 6.91 -16.65
C ASP A 157 8.43 7.94 -16.00
N ILE A 158 9.67 7.51 -15.75
CA ILE A 158 10.72 8.37 -15.21
C ILE A 158 10.96 9.61 -16.11
N ARG A 159 10.72 9.50 -17.42
CA ARG A 159 10.84 10.61 -18.36
C ARG A 159 9.84 11.71 -18.06
N GLY A 160 8.57 11.33 -17.90
CA GLY A 160 7.52 12.29 -17.56
C GLY A 160 7.70 12.95 -16.21
N MET A 161 8.25 12.22 -15.23
CA MET A 161 8.47 12.73 -13.88
C MET A 161 9.65 13.70 -13.74
N GLN A 162 10.72 13.52 -14.51
CA GLN A 162 11.99 14.25 -14.36
C GLN A 162 12.44 14.99 -15.62
N ASN A 163 11.65 15.00 -16.68
CA ASN A 163 12.01 15.56 -17.99
C ASN A 163 13.37 15.05 -18.52
N LEU A 164 13.72 13.81 -18.23
CA LEU A 164 14.98 13.23 -18.64
C LEU A 164 14.97 12.84 -20.12
N SER A 165 16.06 13.13 -20.82
CA SER A 165 16.29 12.60 -22.16
C SER A 165 16.52 11.10 -22.15
N LYS A 166 16.30 10.43 -23.29
CA LYS A 166 16.60 8.99 -23.43
C LYS A 166 18.04 8.66 -23.01
N LYS A 167 19.01 9.49 -23.41
CA LYS A 167 20.42 9.31 -23.04
C LYS A 167 20.64 9.31 -21.53
N GLN A 168 20.05 10.28 -20.83
CA GLN A 168 20.17 10.37 -19.37
C GLN A 168 19.54 9.16 -18.66
N ILE A 169 18.43 8.62 -19.20
CA ILE A 169 17.80 7.41 -18.68
C ILE A 169 18.70 6.19 -18.88
N ASP A 170 19.27 6.05 -20.08
CA ASP A 170 20.16 4.93 -20.39
C ASP A 170 21.41 4.98 -19.49
N GLU A 171 22.04 6.15 -19.32
CA GLU A 171 23.16 6.37 -18.40
C GLU A 171 22.80 6.04 -16.94
N MET A 172 21.61 6.41 -16.50
CA MET A 172 21.13 6.09 -15.14
C MET A 172 20.94 4.58 -14.98
N LYS A 173 20.34 3.89 -15.95
CA LYS A 173 20.19 2.44 -15.93
C LYS A 173 21.55 1.71 -15.89
N ASP A 174 22.50 2.16 -16.70
CA ASP A 174 23.86 1.61 -16.69
C ASP A 174 24.54 1.79 -15.35
N LYS A 175 24.40 2.97 -14.75
CA LYS A 175 24.93 3.25 -13.39
C LYS A 175 24.33 2.29 -12.36
N LEU A 176 23.00 2.12 -12.36
CA LEU A 176 22.31 1.23 -11.43
C LEU A 176 22.71 -0.24 -11.65
N THR A 177 22.90 -0.66 -12.90
CA THR A 177 23.35 -2.02 -13.23
C THR A 177 24.74 -2.29 -12.70
N ARG A 178 25.68 -1.34 -12.85
CA ARG A 178 27.05 -1.47 -12.30
C ARG A 178 27.03 -1.45 -10.77
N GLN A 179 26.18 -0.61 -10.17
CA GLN A 179 26.02 -0.59 -8.72
C GLN A 179 25.57 -1.94 -8.18
N ARG A 180 24.67 -2.64 -8.89
CA ARG A 180 24.21 -3.96 -8.48
C ARG A 180 25.37 -5.00 -8.40
N TRP A 181 26.34 -4.93 -9.30
CA TRP A 181 27.53 -5.76 -9.21
C TRP A 181 28.38 -5.40 -8.00
N ALA A 182 28.63 -4.11 -7.77
CA ALA A 182 29.37 -3.64 -6.60
C ALA A 182 28.68 -4.04 -5.28
N ASP A 183 27.37 -3.95 -5.22
CA ASP A 183 26.58 -4.38 -4.06
C ASP A 183 26.77 -5.89 -3.77
N PHE A 184 26.76 -6.71 -4.82
CA PHE A 184 27.00 -8.15 -4.69
C PHE A 184 28.43 -8.47 -4.24
N GLU A 185 29.42 -7.81 -4.82
CA GLU A 185 30.86 -7.99 -4.46
C GLU A 185 31.13 -7.57 -3.01
N ASN A 186 30.47 -6.50 -2.54
CA ASN A 186 30.65 -5.98 -1.19
C ASN A 186 29.74 -6.67 -0.15
N GLY A 187 28.81 -7.52 -0.58
CA GLY A 187 27.82 -8.16 0.30
C GLY A 187 26.82 -7.21 0.96
N GLN A 188 26.74 -5.97 0.50
CA GLN A 188 25.84 -4.94 1.03
C GLN A 188 25.27 -4.05 -0.08
N PRO A 189 23.95 -3.86 -0.15
CA PRO A 189 23.35 -2.93 -1.09
C PRO A 189 23.60 -1.48 -0.68
N GLN A 190 23.87 -0.62 -1.66
CA GLN A 190 23.90 0.82 -1.46
C GLN A 190 22.47 1.36 -1.45
N TYR A 191 22.10 2.10 -0.39
CA TYR A 191 20.82 2.77 -0.28
C TYR A 191 20.93 4.23 -0.69
N ILE A 192 19.90 4.71 -1.36
CA ILE A 192 19.73 6.12 -1.70
C ILE A 192 18.72 6.72 -0.72
N PRO A 193 19.00 7.86 -0.07
CA PRO A 193 18.02 8.53 0.76
C PRO A 193 16.79 8.91 -0.07
N PHE A 194 15.60 8.61 0.45
CA PHE A 194 14.33 8.91 -0.24
C PHE A 194 14.09 10.43 -0.37
N PHE A 195 14.50 11.16 0.65
CA PHE A 195 14.50 12.62 0.63
C PHE A 195 15.95 13.14 0.63
N PRO A 196 16.28 14.16 -0.18
CA PRO A 196 17.61 14.76 -0.12
C PRO A 196 17.89 15.27 1.30
N GLU A 197 19.11 15.06 1.78
CA GLU A 197 19.56 15.51 3.11
C GLU A 197 19.69 17.05 3.21
N THR A 198 19.43 17.78 2.13
CA THR A 198 19.42 19.23 2.13
C THR A 198 18.25 19.71 2.97
N HIS A 199 18.55 20.26 4.14
CA HIS A 199 17.61 21.02 4.94
C HIS A 199 16.99 22.11 4.07
N ILE A 200 15.72 22.00 3.74
CA ILE A 200 14.95 23.13 3.28
C ILE A 200 14.82 24.02 4.51
N GLN A 201 15.67 25.05 4.59
CA GLN A 201 15.43 26.17 5.53
C GLN A 201 14.14 26.84 5.04
N VAL A 202 13.07 26.67 5.82
CA VAL A 202 11.82 27.42 5.69
C VAL A 202 12.01 28.76 6.38
#